data_e51ab05db13637001e9a6b0583fb6404
#
_entry.id   e51ab05db13637001e9a6b0583fb6404
#
_cell.length_a   1.000
_cell.length_b   1.000
_cell.length_c   1.000
_cell.angle_alpha   90.00
_cell.angle_beta   90.00
_cell.angle_gamma   90.00
#
_symmetry.space_group_name_H-M   'P 1'
#
loop_
_entity.id
_entity.type
_entity.pdbx_description
1 polymer ?
#
loop_
_entity_poly.entity_id
_entity_poly.type
_entity_poly.pdbx_seq_one_letter_code
_entity_poly.pdbx_strand_id
1 'polypeptide(L)'
;MKHVVFLGDGMADEPFAPLGGHTPLELARHPSQGEFGLTRTVPSGMPAGSDTANLSVFGYDPKIYYSGRSPLEAASMGIPLAPEDVTYRCNLVTLSDADNIENAVMIDYSADDIFNEEAHELIAAIAPLYAAAGCELHAGFRYRHCLVLRAAASGAELTPPHDITGKPVAGHLPKGENRALLLSLMERSREILRKHPVNQKRIEAGLHPANSVWFWGEGRRPALTPFREKFGIARGGVISAVDLVQGIGVCAGLEVIPVAGITGNYPTDFAAKGRAAVEALRSGFDFLYIHVEAPDECGHHGEAKEKIWSIEQIDEKIIL
;
A
#
# COMPACT_ATOMS: atom_id res chain seq x y z
N MET A 1 -21.00 9.07 -22.23
CA MET A 1 -21.51 9.02 -20.83
C MET A 1 -20.31 9.03 -19.90
N LYS A 2 -20.39 9.71 -18.77
CA LYS A 2 -19.31 9.72 -17.77
C LYS A 2 -19.66 8.79 -16.63
N HIS A 3 -18.68 8.02 -16.17
CA HIS A 3 -18.84 7.06 -15.07
C HIS A 3 -17.90 7.43 -13.93
N VAL A 4 -18.39 7.37 -12.71
CA VAL A 4 -17.59 7.61 -11.51
C VAL A 4 -17.83 6.45 -10.56
N VAL A 5 -16.75 5.80 -10.16
CA VAL A 5 -16.71 4.90 -9.01
C VAL A 5 -16.13 5.68 -7.85
N PHE A 6 -16.90 5.81 -6.80
CA PHE A 6 -16.47 6.40 -5.56
C PHE A 6 -16.34 5.29 -4.51
N LEU A 7 -15.16 5.11 -3.96
CA LEU A 7 -14.89 4.14 -2.91
C LEU A 7 -14.45 4.85 -1.63
N GLY A 8 -15.32 4.85 -0.60
CA GLY A 8 -14.92 5.09 0.77
C GLY A 8 -14.49 3.75 1.37
N ASP A 9 -13.18 3.54 1.48
CA ASP A 9 -12.65 2.28 2.00
C ASP A 9 -12.90 2.16 3.50
N GLY A 10 -13.18 0.96 3.98
CA GLY A 10 -13.41 0.70 5.38
C GLY A 10 -14.63 1.39 6.01
N MET A 11 -15.58 1.92 5.23
CA MET A 11 -16.78 2.59 5.80
C MET A 11 -17.67 1.62 6.57
N ALA A 12 -17.80 0.38 6.10
CA ALA A 12 -18.56 -0.67 6.80
C ALA A 12 -17.83 -1.09 8.08
N ASP A 13 -18.59 -1.48 9.08
CA ASP A 13 -18.08 -2.01 10.35
C ASP A 13 -19.16 -2.80 11.08
N GLU A 14 -18.75 -3.51 12.14
CA GLU A 14 -19.66 -4.19 13.05
C GLU A 14 -20.23 -3.22 14.11
N PRO A 15 -21.44 -3.43 14.61
CA PRO A 15 -21.97 -2.69 15.74
C PRO A 15 -21.12 -2.93 16.98
N PHE A 16 -20.77 -1.88 17.73
CA PHE A 16 -20.01 -2.05 18.97
C PHE A 16 -20.46 -1.16 20.12
N ALA A 17 -20.22 -1.62 21.36
CA ALA A 17 -20.75 -1.03 22.56
C ALA A 17 -20.42 0.47 22.78
N PRO A 18 -19.19 0.97 22.49
CA PRO A 18 -18.88 2.39 22.60
C PRO A 18 -19.74 3.33 21.74
N LEU A 19 -20.36 2.80 20.68
CA LEU A 19 -21.29 3.52 19.82
C LEU A 19 -22.77 3.17 20.12
N GLY A 20 -23.04 2.66 21.32
CA GLY A 20 -24.41 2.28 21.71
C GLY A 20 -24.99 1.11 20.93
N GLY A 21 -24.15 0.26 20.37
CA GLY A 21 -24.57 -0.89 19.55
C GLY A 21 -24.86 -0.53 18.08
N HIS A 22 -24.42 0.61 17.61
CA HIS A 22 -24.51 1.03 16.21
C HIS A 22 -23.17 0.87 15.50
N THR A 23 -23.21 0.82 14.15
CA THR A 23 -22.04 0.94 13.29
C THR A 23 -21.67 2.43 13.08
N PRO A 24 -20.41 2.75 12.75
CA PRO A 24 -20.04 4.11 12.35
C PRO A 24 -20.87 4.66 11.17
N LEU A 25 -21.19 3.81 10.20
CA LEU A 25 -21.98 4.20 9.02
C LEU A 25 -23.42 4.54 9.38
N GLU A 26 -24.05 3.82 10.33
CA GLU A 26 -25.40 4.13 10.82
C GLU A 26 -25.46 5.48 11.56
N LEU A 27 -24.38 5.87 12.23
CA LEU A 27 -24.30 7.13 12.98
C LEU A 27 -23.87 8.32 12.14
N ALA A 28 -23.18 8.11 11.02
CA ALA A 28 -22.77 9.16 10.12
C ALA A 28 -23.97 9.81 9.44
N ARG A 29 -23.93 11.13 9.28
CA ARG A 29 -24.94 11.87 8.52
C ARG A 29 -24.63 11.71 7.04
N HIS A 30 -25.51 11.06 6.30
CA HIS A 30 -25.39 10.89 4.84
C HIS A 30 -26.80 10.87 4.22
N PRO A 31 -26.97 11.32 2.96
CA PRO A 31 -28.26 11.22 2.28
C PRO A 31 -28.61 9.76 2.00
N SER A 32 -29.81 9.35 2.34
CA SER A 32 -30.37 8.02 2.09
C SER A 32 -31.09 7.93 0.73
N GLN A 33 -30.47 8.48 -0.33
CA GLN A 33 -31.04 8.45 -1.68
C GLN A 33 -30.23 7.51 -2.56
N GLY A 34 -30.88 6.53 -3.15
CA GLY A 34 -30.25 5.59 -4.08
C GLY A 34 -30.71 4.14 -3.88
N GLU A 35 -30.12 3.25 -4.66
CA GLU A 35 -30.29 1.82 -4.54
C GLU A 35 -29.14 1.22 -3.73
N PHE A 36 -29.46 0.32 -2.81
CA PHE A 36 -28.48 -0.36 -1.96
C PHE A 36 -28.34 -1.81 -2.36
N GLY A 37 -27.11 -2.32 -2.29
CA GLY A 37 -26.82 -3.72 -2.53
C GLY A 37 -25.50 -4.15 -1.88
N LEU A 38 -25.30 -5.48 -1.76
CA LEU A 38 -24.06 -6.06 -1.29
C LEU A 38 -23.28 -6.64 -2.47
N THR A 39 -22.01 -6.27 -2.57
CA THR A 39 -21.08 -6.81 -3.57
C THR A 39 -19.96 -7.58 -2.87
N ARG A 40 -19.70 -8.79 -3.34
CA ARG A 40 -18.57 -9.57 -2.84
C ARG A 40 -17.27 -9.05 -3.49
N THR A 41 -16.47 -8.32 -2.73
CA THR A 41 -15.20 -7.76 -3.19
C THR A 41 -14.02 -8.73 -3.00
N VAL A 42 -14.10 -9.66 -2.05
CA VAL A 42 -13.09 -10.71 -1.84
C VAL A 42 -13.65 -12.05 -2.27
N PRO A 43 -13.10 -12.68 -3.33
CA PRO A 43 -13.54 -14.01 -3.77
C PRO A 43 -13.28 -15.09 -2.70
N SER A 44 -14.14 -16.10 -2.67
CA SER A 44 -13.96 -17.22 -1.73
C SER A 44 -12.61 -17.92 -1.93
N GLY A 45 -11.90 -18.14 -0.82
CA GLY A 45 -10.59 -18.80 -0.80
C GLY A 45 -9.40 -17.87 -1.04
N MET A 46 -9.62 -16.57 -1.20
CA MET A 46 -8.56 -15.58 -1.23
C MET A 46 -8.45 -14.85 0.12
N PRO A 47 -7.25 -14.41 0.53
CA PRO A 47 -7.11 -13.59 1.73
C PRO A 47 -7.82 -12.26 1.56
N ALA A 48 -8.42 -11.77 2.64
CA ALA A 48 -8.97 -10.43 2.69
C ALA A 48 -7.82 -9.41 2.68
N GLY A 49 -7.88 -8.45 1.76
CA GLY A 49 -6.89 -7.40 1.63
C GLY A 49 -7.34 -6.36 0.61
N SER A 50 -6.84 -5.13 0.78
CA SER A 50 -7.17 -4.00 -0.10
C SER A 50 -6.78 -4.25 -1.55
N ASP A 51 -5.72 -5.03 -1.81
CA ASP A 51 -5.29 -5.45 -3.15
C ASP A 51 -6.34 -6.31 -3.85
N THR A 52 -6.83 -7.36 -3.18
CA THR A 52 -7.86 -8.25 -3.69
C THR A 52 -9.20 -7.52 -3.85
N ALA A 53 -9.60 -6.75 -2.84
CA ALA A 53 -10.88 -6.04 -2.85
C ALA A 53 -10.91 -4.96 -3.94
N ASN A 54 -9.87 -4.11 -4.03
CA ASN A 54 -9.81 -3.06 -5.04
C ASN A 54 -9.73 -3.62 -6.47
N LEU A 55 -9.00 -4.72 -6.73
CA LEU A 55 -9.03 -5.40 -8.04
C LEU A 55 -10.47 -5.76 -8.43
N SER A 56 -11.25 -6.34 -7.50
CA SER A 56 -12.65 -6.67 -7.75
C SER A 56 -13.50 -5.43 -8.06
N VAL A 57 -13.33 -4.33 -7.31
CA VAL A 57 -14.07 -3.08 -7.55
C VAL A 57 -13.67 -2.42 -8.87
N PHE A 58 -12.41 -2.54 -9.30
CA PHE A 58 -11.99 -2.16 -10.66
C PHE A 58 -12.56 -3.08 -11.76
N GLY A 59 -13.26 -4.16 -11.39
CA GLY A 59 -13.87 -5.09 -12.33
C GLY A 59 -12.93 -6.16 -12.88
N TYR A 60 -11.83 -6.46 -12.18
CA TYR A 60 -10.93 -7.56 -12.51
C TYR A 60 -11.11 -8.68 -11.49
N ASP A 61 -11.22 -9.93 -11.95
CA ASP A 61 -11.26 -11.09 -11.07
C ASP A 61 -9.88 -11.31 -10.41
N PRO A 62 -9.77 -11.15 -9.08
CA PRO A 62 -8.48 -11.33 -8.42
C PRO A 62 -7.90 -12.74 -8.59
N LYS A 63 -8.72 -13.76 -8.77
CA LYS A 63 -8.25 -15.13 -9.03
C LYS A 63 -7.48 -15.27 -10.34
N ILE A 64 -7.72 -14.38 -11.28
CA ILE A 64 -7.05 -14.37 -12.59
C ILE A 64 -5.89 -13.39 -12.60
N TYR A 65 -6.07 -12.22 -12.00
CA TYR A 65 -5.17 -11.09 -12.20
C TYR A 65 -4.27 -10.76 -11.02
N TYR A 66 -4.58 -11.27 -9.81
CA TYR A 66 -3.73 -11.00 -8.65
C TYR A 66 -2.42 -11.77 -8.73
N SER A 67 -1.32 -11.07 -8.77
CA SER A 67 0.03 -11.63 -8.91
C SER A 67 0.98 -11.16 -7.80
N GLY A 68 0.43 -10.61 -6.73
CA GLY A 68 1.17 -10.05 -5.59
C GLY A 68 1.00 -8.55 -5.45
N ARG A 69 1.36 -8.03 -4.29
CA ARG A 69 1.17 -6.62 -3.92
C ARG A 69 2.26 -5.71 -4.48
N SER A 70 3.52 -6.15 -4.37
CA SER A 70 4.68 -5.32 -4.73
C SER A 70 4.66 -4.79 -6.16
N PRO A 71 4.28 -5.56 -7.20
CA PRO A 71 4.29 -5.04 -8.57
C PRO A 71 3.25 -3.94 -8.81
N LEU A 72 2.17 -3.91 -8.04
CA LEU A 72 1.19 -2.83 -8.07
C LEU A 72 1.79 -1.53 -7.52
N GLU A 73 2.47 -1.62 -6.38
CA GLU A 73 3.18 -0.47 -5.79
C GLU A 73 4.35 -0.01 -6.68
N ALA A 74 5.07 -0.94 -7.30
CA ALA A 74 6.10 -0.60 -8.28
C ALA A 74 5.53 0.17 -9.49
N ALA A 75 4.34 -0.19 -9.94
CA ALA A 75 3.66 0.53 -11.03
C ALA A 75 3.29 1.97 -10.64
N SER A 76 2.82 2.21 -9.39
CA SER A 76 2.54 3.57 -8.90
C SER A 76 3.80 4.42 -8.79
N MET A 77 4.93 3.80 -8.45
CA MET A 77 6.25 4.44 -8.42
C MET A 77 6.83 4.73 -9.83
N GLY A 78 6.13 4.33 -10.90
CA GLY A 78 6.61 4.48 -12.28
C GLY A 78 7.77 3.56 -12.65
N ILE A 79 8.00 2.48 -11.90
CA ILE A 79 9.05 1.52 -12.18
C ILE A 79 8.62 0.64 -13.36
N PRO A 80 9.35 0.66 -14.49
CA PRO A 80 9.03 -0.19 -15.63
C PRO A 80 9.36 -1.65 -15.31
N LEU A 81 8.36 -2.53 -15.45
CA LEU A 81 8.53 -3.97 -15.21
C LEU A 81 8.23 -4.75 -16.49
N ALA A 82 9.15 -5.65 -16.85
CA ALA A 82 8.90 -6.71 -17.84
C ALA A 82 8.06 -7.84 -17.20
N PRO A 83 7.38 -8.68 -18.01
CA PRO A 83 6.54 -9.76 -17.48
C PRO A 83 7.29 -10.79 -16.60
N GLU A 84 8.58 -10.99 -16.88
CA GLU A 84 9.48 -11.91 -16.16
C GLU A 84 10.17 -11.31 -14.93
N ASP A 85 10.02 -10.00 -14.70
CA ASP A 85 10.59 -9.35 -13.51
C ASP A 85 9.80 -9.72 -12.26
N VAL A 86 10.51 -9.92 -11.17
CA VAL A 86 9.94 -10.19 -9.84
C VAL A 86 10.23 -9.01 -8.93
N THR A 87 9.21 -8.55 -8.24
CA THR A 87 9.34 -7.47 -7.26
C THR A 87 9.04 -7.95 -5.85
N TYR A 88 9.61 -7.26 -4.88
CA TYR A 88 9.35 -7.43 -3.46
C TYR A 88 9.11 -6.07 -2.81
N ARG A 89 8.17 -5.98 -1.90
CA ARG A 89 8.18 -4.87 -0.95
C ARG A 89 9.43 -5.00 -0.07
N CYS A 90 10.07 -3.87 0.13
CA CYS A 90 11.22 -3.75 1.01
C CYS A 90 10.87 -2.72 2.09
N ASN A 91 10.51 -3.20 3.27
CA ASN A 91 10.28 -2.30 4.40
C ASN A 91 11.60 -2.00 5.11
N LEU A 92 11.81 -0.73 5.47
CA LEU A 92 12.73 -0.38 6.56
C LEU A 92 12.04 -0.74 7.88
N VAL A 93 12.70 -1.57 8.69
CA VAL A 93 12.14 -2.10 9.94
C VAL A 93 13.10 -1.94 11.09
N THR A 94 12.58 -2.05 12.31
CA THR A 94 13.38 -2.15 13.53
C THR A 94 13.42 -3.59 14.00
N LEU A 95 14.60 -4.16 14.02
CA LEU A 95 14.88 -5.45 14.68
C LEU A 95 15.61 -5.22 16.00
N SER A 96 15.39 -6.11 16.95
CA SER A 96 16.16 -6.12 18.21
C SER A 96 17.65 -6.29 17.95
N ASP A 97 18.44 -5.89 18.92
CA ASP A 97 19.89 -6.13 18.86
C ASP A 97 20.18 -7.63 19.01
N ALA A 98 20.87 -8.20 18.03
CA ALA A 98 21.26 -9.60 17.98
C ALA A 98 22.48 -9.76 17.05
N ASP A 99 23.31 -10.78 17.30
CA ASP A 99 24.52 -11.03 16.50
C ASP A 99 24.21 -11.40 15.05
N ASN A 100 23.13 -12.15 14.84
CA ASN A 100 22.61 -12.51 13.52
C ASN A 100 21.10 -12.25 13.44
N ILE A 101 20.56 -12.18 12.22
CA ILE A 101 19.17 -11.88 12.00
C ILE A 101 18.24 -12.95 12.57
N GLU A 102 18.66 -14.23 12.61
CA GLU A 102 17.83 -15.34 13.08
C GLU A 102 17.46 -15.21 14.57
N ASN A 103 18.32 -14.57 15.36
CA ASN A 103 18.10 -14.35 16.80
C ASN A 103 17.34 -13.07 17.12
N ALA A 104 16.98 -12.30 16.10
CA ALA A 104 16.30 -11.02 16.31
C ALA A 104 14.79 -11.18 16.54
N VAL A 105 14.20 -10.13 17.12
CA VAL A 105 12.76 -9.93 17.27
C VAL A 105 12.35 -8.74 16.39
N MET A 106 11.22 -8.82 15.71
CA MET A 106 10.61 -7.70 15.01
C MET A 106 10.06 -6.71 16.04
N ILE A 107 10.70 -5.57 16.22
CA ILE A 107 10.27 -4.54 17.18
C ILE A 107 9.21 -3.66 16.54
N ASP A 108 9.48 -3.16 15.32
CA ASP A 108 8.57 -2.28 14.59
C ASP A 108 8.74 -2.50 13.08
N TYR A 109 7.63 -2.71 12.38
CA TYR A 109 7.59 -2.96 10.94
C TYR A 109 7.77 -1.70 10.08
N SER A 110 7.77 -0.51 10.70
CA SER A 110 7.79 0.81 10.07
C SER A 110 8.88 1.76 10.59
N ALA A 111 9.61 1.35 11.65
CA ALA A 111 10.55 2.19 12.37
C ALA A 111 9.93 3.54 12.80
N ASP A 112 8.83 3.49 13.58
CA ASP A 112 8.01 4.64 13.99
C ASP A 112 7.50 5.46 12.78
N ASP A 113 7.10 4.78 11.70
CA ASP A 113 6.65 5.40 10.46
C ASP A 113 7.66 6.45 9.93
N ILE A 114 8.93 6.03 9.82
CA ILE A 114 10.09 6.86 9.47
C ILE A 114 9.80 7.88 8.38
N PHE A 115 10.32 9.12 8.52
CA PHE A 115 10.15 10.19 7.54
C PHE A 115 10.92 9.93 6.24
N ASN A 116 10.38 10.47 5.13
CA ASN A 116 10.95 10.25 3.79
C ASN A 116 12.42 10.63 3.68
N GLU A 117 12.82 11.75 4.26
CA GLU A 117 14.18 12.27 4.18
C GLU A 117 15.18 11.27 4.78
N GLU A 118 14.87 10.77 5.98
CA GLU A 118 15.67 9.77 6.67
C GLU A 118 15.68 8.43 5.92
N ALA A 119 14.50 7.99 5.47
CA ALA A 119 14.33 6.73 4.75
C ALA A 119 15.12 6.73 3.43
N HIS A 120 15.04 7.82 2.66
CA HIS A 120 15.74 7.94 1.39
C HIS A 120 17.26 7.97 1.59
N GLU A 121 17.77 8.61 2.67
CA GLU A 121 19.19 8.59 3.01
C GLU A 121 19.67 7.16 3.34
N LEU A 122 18.90 6.41 4.12
CA LEU A 122 19.19 5.02 4.46
C LEU A 122 19.15 4.09 3.24
N ILE A 123 18.16 4.23 2.36
CA ILE A 123 18.08 3.46 1.12
C ILE A 123 19.22 3.78 0.19
N ALA A 124 19.60 5.05 0.05
CA ALA A 124 20.76 5.44 -0.76
C ALA A 124 22.07 4.82 -0.22
N ALA A 125 22.22 4.70 1.10
CA ALA A 125 23.39 4.09 1.71
C ALA A 125 23.53 2.59 1.41
N ILE A 126 22.45 1.87 1.26
CA ILE A 126 22.45 0.42 0.96
C ILE A 126 22.32 0.12 -0.54
N ALA A 127 21.86 1.04 -1.37
CA ALA A 127 21.63 0.81 -2.81
C ALA A 127 22.85 0.25 -3.57
N PRO A 128 24.11 0.66 -3.30
CA PRO A 128 25.28 0.06 -3.96
C PRO A 128 25.43 -1.44 -3.70
N LEU A 129 25.01 -1.93 -2.53
CA LEU A 129 24.99 -3.35 -2.20
C LEU A 129 24.07 -4.13 -3.12
N TYR A 130 22.90 -3.59 -3.43
CA TYR A 130 21.89 -4.20 -4.30
C TYR A 130 22.35 -4.20 -5.74
N ALA A 131 22.87 -3.07 -6.23
CA ALA A 131 23.43 -2.97 -7.57
C ALA A 131 24.58 -3.98 -7.80
N ALA A 132 25.46 -4.18 -6.82
CA ALA A 132 26.52 -5.18 -6.86
C ALA A 132 26.00 -6.63 -6.89
N ALA A 133 24.80 -6.87 -6.38
CA ALA A 133 24.11 -8.15 -6.43
C ALA A 133 23.24 -8.33 -7.70
N GLY A 134 23.26 -7.38 -8.64
CA GLY A 134 22.43 -7.40 -9.85
C GLY A 134 20.96 -7.10 -9.61
N CYS A 135 20.64 -6.42 -8.51
CA CYS A 135 19.29 -6.05 -8.12
C CYS A 135 19.08 -4.53 -8.22
N GLU A 136 17.84 -4.10 -8.32
CA GLU A 136 17.46 -2.70 -8.27
C GLU A 136 16.67 -2.43 -6.99
N LEU A 137 17.16 -1.49 -6.16
CA LEU A 137 16.43 -1.03 -4.97
C LEU A 137 15.93 0.39 -5.23
N HIS A 138 14.60 0.53 -5.22
CA HIS A 138 13.92 1.80 -5.47
C HIS A 138 13.35 2.36 -4.17
N ALA A 139 13.69 3.61 -3.87
CA ALA A 139 13.12 4.34 -2.74
C ALA A 139 11.65 4.67 -3.01
N GLY A 140 10.79 4.37 -2.06
CA GLY A 140 9.37 4.69 -2.08
C GLY A 140 9.01 5.68 -0.97
N PHE A 141 7.81 5.55 -0.42
CA PHE A 141 7.29 6.46 0.59
C PHE A 141 7.53 5.92 2.00
N ARG A 142 8.17 6.73 2.86
CA ARG A 142 8.49 6.40 4.25
C ARG A 142 9.25 5.07 4.36
N TYR A 143 8.76 4.11 5.14
CA TYR A 143 9.37 2.80 5.34
C TYR A 143 9.18 1.83 4.16
N ARG A 144 8.38 2.18 3.14
CA ARG A 144 7.97 1.30 2.03
C ARG A 144 8.79 1.56 0.78
N HIS A 145 9.57 0.59 0.35
CA HIS A 145 10.45 0.62 -0.81
C HIS A 145 10.23 -0.61 -1.68
N CYS A 146 10.83 -0.67 -2.85
CA CYS A 146 10.67 -1.75 -3.80
C CYS A 146 12.04 -2.33 -4.21
N LEU A 147 12.17 -3.66 -4.10
CA LEU A 147 13.25 -4.43 -4.68
C LEU A 147 12.78 -5.04 -5.99
N VAL A 148 13.57 -4.91 -7.06
CA VAL A 148 13.32 -5.53 -8.36
C VAL A 148 14.44 -6.50 -8.71
N LEU A 149 14.07 -7.72 -9.05
CA LEU A 149 14.93 -8.73 -9.66
C LEU A 149 14.52 -8.91 -11.12
N ARG A 150 15.43 -8.59 -12.04
CA ARG A 150 15.16 -8.72 -13.48
C ARG A 150 15.21 -10.17 -13.92
N ALA A 151 14.22 -10.60 -14.71
CA ALA A 151 14.12 -11.95 -15.29
C ALA A 151 14.38 -13.07 -14.26
N ALA A 152 13.83 -12.94 -13.05
CA ALA A 152 14.08 -13.86 -11.95
C ALA A 152 12.97 -14.91 -11.79
N ALA A 153 13.29 -16.02 -11.12
CA ALA A 153 12.31 -16.99 -10.67
C ALA A 153 11.44 -16.37 -9.55
N SER A 154 10.17 -16.74 -9.48
CA SER A 154 9.23 -16.39 -8.41
C SER A 154 8.86 -17.63 -7.61
N GLY A 155 8.44 -17.48 -6.38
CA GLY A 155 8.05 -18.57 -5.48
C GLY A 155 8.73 -18.44 -4.10
N ALA A 156 9.07 -17.23 -3.69
CA ALA A 156 9.50 -16.98 -2.32
C ALA A 156 8.30 -17.05 -1.36
N GLU A 157 8.49 -17.78 -0.26
CA GLU A 157 7.56 -17.78 0.87
C GLU A 157 8.01 -16.71 1.86
N LEU A 158 7.17 -15.69 2.02
CA LEU A 158 7.50 -14.48 2.77
C LEU A 158 6.40 -14.15 3.77
N THR A 159 6.79 -13.59 4.91
CA THR A 159 5.85 -13.16 5.96
C THR A 159 5.78 -11.63 5.99
N PRO A 160 4.58 -11.02 5.98
CA PRO A 160 4.44 -9.58 6.20
C PRO A 160 4.99 -9.16 7.58
N PRO A 161 5.79 -8.08 7.68
CA PRO A 161 6.45 -7.72 8.94
C PRO A 161 5.47 -7.27 10.03
N HIS A 162 4.33 -6.71 9.67
CA HIS A 162 3.29 -6.29 10.62
C HIS A 162 2.59 -7.47 11.30
N ASP A 163 2.59 -8.66 10.71
CA ASP A 163 2.01 -9.88 11.30
C ASP A 163 2.91 -10.49 12.41
N ILE A 164 4.16 -10.05 12.47
CA ILE A 164 5.17 -10.60 13.37
C ILE A 164 5.78 -9.57 14.33
N THR A 165 5.19 -8.40 14.45
CA THR A 165 5.62 -7.41 15.46
C THR A 165 5.55 -8.03 16.86
N GLY A 166 6.64 -7.88 17.61
CA GLY A 166 6.84 -8.48 18.94
C GLY A 166 7.25 -9.97 18.93
N LYS A 167 7.44 -10.58 17.75
CA LYS A 167 7.77 -12.01 17.63
C LYS A 167 9.21 -12.25 17.14
N PRO A 168 9.84 -13.39 17.51
CA PRO A 168 11.12 -13.82 16.93
C PRO A 168 11.01 -14.01 15.40
N VAL A 169 12.01 -13.53 14.65
CA VAL A 169 11.97 -13.58 13.19
C VAL A 169 12.41 -14.90 12.57
N ALA A 170 13.05 -15.81 13.33
CA ALA A 170 13.65 -17.06 12.81
C ALA A 170 12.71 -17.91 11.96
N GLY A 171 11.46 -18.08 12.40
CA GLY A 171 10.44 -18.87 11.68
C GLY A 171 9.86 -18.17 10.44
N HIS A 172 10.13 -16.89 10.26
CA HIS A 172 9.49 -15.97 9.31
C HIS A 172 10.45 -15.42 8.24
N LEU A 173 11.72 -15.81 8.31
CA LEU A 173 12.73 -15.46 7.31
C LEU A 173 12.36 -16.03 5.94
N PRO A 174 12.81 -15.39 4.83
CA PRO A 174 12.52 -15.85 3.47
C PRO A 174 12.82 -17.34 3.26
N LYS A 175 11.91 -18.03 2.57
CA LYS A 175 12.03 -19.44 2.13
C LYS A 175 11.74 -19.53 0.63
N GLY A 176 11.96 -20.69 0.03
CA GLY A 176 11.70 -20.93 -1.39
C GLY A 176 12.69 -20.22 -2.31
N GLU A 177 12.21 -19.74 -3.44
CA GLU A 177 13.01 -19.08 -4.47
C GLU A 177 13.68 -17.80 -3.94
N ASN A 178 14.87 -17.51 -4.45
CA ASN A 178 15.68 -16.34 -4.08
C ASN A 178 16.05 -16.22 -2.59
N ARG A 179 15.78 -17.24 -1.75
CA ARG A 179 16.04 -17.22 -0.31
C ARG A 179 17.46 -16.76 0.04
N ALA A 180 18.47 -17.36 -0.59
CA ALA A 180 19.88 -17.07 -0.28
C ALA A 180 20.23 -15.61 -0.58
N LEU A 181 19.74 -15.08 -1.70
CA LEU A 181 19.94 -13.68 -2.10
C LEU A 181 19.26 -12.74 -1.11
N LEU A 182 17.97 -12.98 -0.84
CA LEU A 182 17.18 -12.11 0.06
C LEU A 182 17.79 -12.07 1.47
N LEU A 183 18.17 -13.21 2.04
CA LEU A 183 18.83 -13.26 3.35
C LEU A 183 20.17 -12.52 3.35
N SER A 184 21.00 -12.74 2.33
CA SER A 184 22.28 -12.02 2.20
C SER A 184 22.08 -10.51 2.12
N LEU A 185 21.09 -10.04 1.36
CA LEU A 185 20.77 -8.61 1.26
C LEU A 185 20.26 -8.06 2.62
N MET A 186 19.42 -8.79 3.35
CA MET A 186 18.95 -8.39 4.67
C MET A 186 20.11 -8.24 5.66
N GLU A 187 20.97 -9.25 5.78
CA GLU A 187 22.12 -9.23 6.71
C GLU A 187 23.12 -8.11 6.38
N ARG A 188 23.52 -8.00 5.13
CA ARG A 188 24.49 -6.97 4.70
C ARG A 188 23.90 -5.55 4.80
N SER A 189 22.61 -5.38 4.53
CA SER A 189 21.92 -4.09 4.77
C SER A 189 21.95 -3.74 6.25
N ARG A 190 21.70 -4.72 7.13
CA ARG A 190 21.70 -4.53 8.58
C ARG A 190 23.07 -4.07 9.10
N GLU A 191 24.19 -4.60 8.57
CA GLU A 191 25.53 -4.19 8.93
C GLU A 191 25.80 -2.69 8.64
N ILE A 192 25.25 -2.16 7.55
CA ILE A 192 25.33 -0.76 7.16
C ILE A 192 24.38 0.09 7.99
N LEU A 193 23.11 -0.30 8.04
CA LEU A 193 22.04 0.48 8.66
C LEU A 193 22.24 0.68 10.17
N ARG A 194 22.70 -0.35 10.90
CA ARG A 194 22.98 -0.26 12.33
C ARG A 194 24.02 0.82 12.69
N LYS A 195 24.93 1.13 11.80
CA LYS A 195 26.01 2.11 12.01
C LYS A 195 25.71 3.46 11.38
N HIS A 196 24.59 3.59 10.67
CA HIS A 196 24.31 4.80 9.92
C HIS A 196 23.98 5.98 10.84
N PRO A 197 24.50 7.19 10.56
CA PRO A 197 24.29 8.38 11.40
C PRO A 197 22.81 8.73 11.64
N VAL A 198 21.94 8.52 10.67
CA VAL A 198 20.47 8.68 10.82
C VAL A 198 19.96 7.83 11.98
N ASN A 199 20.31 6.54 12.00
CA ASN A 199 19.87 5.63 13.05
C ASN A 199 20.47 5.95 14.42
N GLN A 200 21.70 6.47 14.48
CA GLN A 200 22.28 6.95 15.73
C GLN A 200 21.48 8.13 16.31
N LYS A 201 21.14 9.11 15.44
CA LYS A 201 20.31 10.26 15.85
C LYS A 201 18.90 9.81 16.31
N ARG A 202 18.31 8.83 15.63
CA ARG A 202 17.00 8.28 16.03
C ARG A 202 17.07 7.64 17.43
N ILE A 203 18.10 6.84 17.69
CA ILE A 203 18.33 6.23 19.02
C ILE A 203 18.51 7.32 20.10
N GLU A 204 19.34 8.34 19.82
CA GLU A 204 19.53 9.48 20.74
C GLU A 204 18.25 10.25 21.02
N ALA A 205 17.34 10.32 20.05
CA ALA A 205 16.01 10.92 20.17
C ALA A 205 14.96 10.00 20.84
N GLY A 206 15.32 8.76 21.19
CA GLY A 206 14.40 7.77 21.76
C GLY A 206 13.44 7.15 20.73
N LEU A 207 13.77 7.25 19.45
CA LEU A 207 12.99 6.67 18.35
C LEU A 207 13.56 5.30 17.94
N HIS A 208 12.72 4.47 17.35
CA HIS A 208 13.13 3.20 16.78
C HIS A 208 14.04 3.41 15.56
N PRO A 209 15.26 2.84 15.51
CA PRO A 209 16.13 2.92 14.34
C PRO A 209 15.62 2.01 13.21
N ALA A 210 15.67 2.46 11.97
CA ALA A 210 15.44 1.63 10.79
C ALA A 210 16.69 0.79 10.50
N ASN A 211 16.98 -0.18 11.37
CA ASN A 211 18.25 -0.90 11.42
C ASN A 211 18.31 -2.16 10.54
N SER A 212 17.24 -2.48 9.83
CA SER A 212 17.17 -3.62 8.91
C SER A 212 16.18 -3.37 7.77
N VAL A 213 16.26 -4.17 6.74
CA VAL A 213 15.23 -4.29 5.70
C VAL A 213 14.47 -5.60 5.87
N TRP A 214 13.20 -5.62 5.40
CA TRP A 214 12.36 -6.81 5.40
C TRP A 214 11.64 -6.96 4.07
N PHE A 215 11.80 -8.13 3.42
CA PHE A 215 11.18 -8.41 2.14
C PHE A 215 9.89 -9.20 2.29
N TRP A 216 8.85 -8.79 1.55
CA TRP A 216 7.56 -9.46 1.51
C TRP A 216 6.74 -9.06 0.28
N GLY A 217 5.56 -9.64 0.10
CA GLY A 217 4.63 -9.23 -0.95
C GLY A 217 5.16 -9.44 -2.37
N GLU A 218 5.95 -10.51 -2.58
CA GLU A 218 6.46 -10.89 -3.91
C GLU A 218 5.37 -10.86 -4.96
N GLY A 219 5.73 -10.48 -6.16
CA GLY A 219 4.86 -10.62 -7.31
C GLY A 219 5.50 -10.21 -8.63
N ARG A 220 4.73 -10.41 -9.71
CA ARG A 220 5.02 -9.99 -11.06
C ARG A 220 4.00 -8.96 -11.50
N ARG A 221 4.34 -8.14 -12.49
CA ARG A 221 3.38 -7.19 -13.06
C ARG A 221 2.11 -7.93 -13.51
N PRO A 222 0.92 -7.56 -13.00
CA PRO A 222 -0.32 -8.17 -13.45
C PRO A 222 -0.63 -7.79 -14.89
N ALA A 223 -1.05 -8.76 -15.69
CA ALA A 223 -1.43 -8.54 -17.09
C ALA A 223 -2.90 -8.10 -17.19
N LEU A 224 -3.24 -6.94 -16.57
CA LEU A 224 -4.60 -6.41 -16.63
C LEU A 224 -4.97 -6.03 -18.06
N THR A 225 -6.15 -6.48 -18.52
CA THR A 225 -6.71 -5.97 -19.77
C THR A 225 -6.98 -4.47 -19.64
N PRO A 226 -6.45 -3.60 -20.51
CA PRO A 226 -6.65 -2.15 -20.37
C PRO A 226 -8.14 -1.78 -20.32
N PHE A 227 -8.49 -0.76 -19.52
CA PHE A 227 -9.88 -0.28 -19.40
C PHE A 227 -10.53 0.07 -20.73
N ARG A 228 -9.73 0.61 -21.66
CA ARG A 228 -10.19 0.92 -23.02
C ARG A 228 -10.69 -0.32 -23.76
N GLU A 229 -10.00 -1.44 -23.61
CA GLU A 229 -10.38 -2.70 -24.28
C GLU A 229 -11.52 -3.39 -23.53
N LYS A 230 -11.45 -3.41 -22.19
CA LYS A 230 -12.40 -4.14 -21.36
C LYS A 230 -13.76 -3.46 -21.27
N PHE A 231 -13.80 -2.14 -21.17
CA PHE A 231 -15.02 -1.37 -20.88
C PHE A 231 -15.34 -0.31 -21.94
N GLY A 232 -14.53 -0.16 -22.99
CA GLY A 232 -14.73 0.86 -24.04
C GLY A 232 -14.47 2.29 -23.55
N ILE A 233 -13.75 2.47 -22.42
CA ILE A 233 -13.47 3.76 -21.82
C ILE A 233 -12.26 4.38 -22.50
N ALA A 234 -12.47 5.50 -23.21
CA ALA A 234 -11.42 6.14 -23.98
C ALA A 234 -10.37 6.81 -23.08
N ARG A 235 -10.81 7.49 -22.02
CA ARG A 235 -9.93 8.16 -21.04
C ARG A 235 -10.44 7.99 -19.62
N GLY A 236 -9.71 7.25 -18.82
CA GLY A 236 -10.03 7.00 -17.41
C GLY A 236 -8.94 7.49 -16.48
N GLY A 237 -9.32 7.88 -15.25
CA GLY A 237 -8.40 8.36 -14.24
C GLY A 237 -8.64 7.73 -12.87
N VAL A 238 -7.60 7.75 -12.03
CA VAL A 238 -7.65 7.36 -10.62
C VAL A 238 -7.19 8.50 -9.72
N ILE A 239 -7.96 8.78 -8.68
CA ILE A 239 -7.63 9.72 -7.61
C ILE A 239 -7.52 8.91 -6.31
N SER A 240 -6.32 8.73 -5.80
CA SER A 240 -6.04 8.01 -4.55
C SER A 240 -4.76 8.55 -3.92
N ALA A 241 -4.66 8.46 -2.60
CA ALA A 241 -3.42 8.68 -1.86
C ALA A 241 -2.67 7.37 -1.56
N VAL A 242 -3.23 6.24 -2.00
CA VAL A 242 -2.71 4.89 -1.73
C VAL A 242 -2.03 4.34 -2.97
N ASP A 243 -0.73 4.06 -2.88
CA ASP A 243 0.10 3.56 -3.98
C ASP A 243 -0.46 2.30 -4.63
N LEU A 244 -1.01 1.40 -3.81
CA LEU A 244 -1.63 0.16 -4.28
C LEU A 244 -2.77 0.43 -5.27
N VAL A 245 -3.67 1.36 -4.94
CA VAL A 245 -4.83 1.71 -5.77
C VAL A 245 -4.40 2.45 -7.03
N GLN A 246 -3.44 3.36 -6.91
CA GLN A 246 -2.82 4.02 -8.05
C GLN A 246 -2.19 2.99 -8.99
N GLY A 247 -1.45 2.03 -8.44
CA GLY A 247 -0.79 0.98 -9.21
C GLY A 247 -1.75 0.07 -9.96
N ILE A 248 -2.89 -0.30 -9.36
CA ILE A 248 -3.96 -1.02 -10.08
C ILE A 248 -4.44 -0.17 -11.28
N GLY A 249 -4.69 1.12 -11.06
CA GLY A 249 -5.09 2.06 -12.10
C GLY A 249 -4.07 2.13 -13.24
N VAL A 250 -2.79 2.28 -12.92
CA VAL A 250 -1.69 2.30 -13.92
C VAL A 250 -1.63 1.00 -14.71
N CYS A 251 -1.70 -0.15 -14.03
CA CYS A 251 -1.72 -1.46 -14.69
C CYS A 251 -2.95 -1.64 -15.61
N ALA A 252 -4.07 -1.01 -15.24
CA ALA A 252 -5.30 -1.00 -16.02
C ALA A 252 -5.33 0.05 -17.15
N GLY A 253 -4.25 0.83 -17.31
CA GLY A 253 -4.13 1.88 -18.33
C GLY A 253 -4.89 3.17 -18.01
N LEU A 254 -5.15 3.43 -16.71
CA LEU A 254 -5.74 4.69 -16.24
C LEU A 254 -4.64 5.71 -15.90
N GLU A 255 -5.00 7.00 -16.01
CA GLU A 255 -4.12 8.11 -15.62
C GLU A 255 -4.23 8.35 -14.09
N VAL A 256 -3.10 8.43 -13.38
CA VAL A 256 -3.10 8.91 -11.98
C VAL A 256 -3.26 10.42 -11.99
N ILE A 257 -4.30 10.90 -11.32
CA ILE A 257 -4.58 12.34 -11.17
C ILE A 257 -3.99 12.81 -9.85
N PRO A 258 -2.88 13.57 -9.87
CA PRO A 258 -2.26 14.04 -8.64
C PRO A 258 -3.12 15.11 -7.97
N VAL A 259 -3.29 15.01 -6.66
CA VAL A 259 -4.02 15.97 -5.84
C VAL A 259 -3.16 16.37 -4.65
N ALA A 260 -2.87 17.65 -4.52
CA ALA A 260 -2.10 18.15 -3.37
C ALA A 260 -2.90 18.06 -2.07
N GLY A 261 -2.23 17.76 -0.96
CA GLY A 261 -2.83 17.77 0.38
C GLY A 261 -3.65 16.53 0.73
N ILE A 262 -3.73 15.51 -0.16
CA ILE A 262 -4.38 14.25 0.18
C ILE A 262 -3.41 13.29 0.86
N THR A 263 -3.94 12.55 1.82
CA THR A 263 -3.24 11.48 2.53
C THR A 263 -4.12 10.23 2.57
N GLY A 264 -3.56 9.09 2.99
CA GLY A 264 -4.31 7.87 3.30
C GLY A 264 -5.04 7.95 4.65
N ASN A 265 -4.77 8.96 5.48
CA ASN A 265 -5.32 9.12 6.82
C ASN A 265 -6.51 10.09 6.85
N TYR A 266 -7.19 10.23 8.02
CA TYR A 266 -8.29 11.19 8.18
C TYR A 266 -7.85 12.67 8.12
N PRO A 267 -6.65 13.09 8.51
CA PRO A 267 -6.16 14.41 8.16
C PRO A 267 -5.83 14.49 6.66
N THR A 268 -6.85 14.58 5.81
CA THR A 268 -6.74 14.66 4.34
C THR A 268 -7.64 15.77 3.79
N ASP A 269 -7.28 16.34 2.63
CA ASP A 269 -8.16 17.34 1.96
C ASP A 269 -9.23 16.62 1.12
N PHE A 270 -10.37 16.31 1.75
CA PHE A 270 -11.53 15.71 1.07
C PHE A 270 -12.04 16.60 -0.07
N ALA A 271 -12.12 17.91 0.16
CA ALA A 271 -12.63 18.84 -0.84
C ALA A 271 -11.69 18.95 -2.06
N ALA A 272 -10.37 18.80 -1.88
CA ALA A 272 -9.43 18.75 -3.00
C ALA A 272 -9.70 17.55 -3.91
N LYS A 273 -10.01 16.37 -3.34
CA LYS A 273 -10.40 15.20 -4.13
C LYS A 273 -11.65 15.45 -4.96
N GLY A 274 -12.69 16.05 -4.37
CA GLY A 274 -13.93 16.41 -5.07
C GLY A 274 -13.69 17.44 -6.20
N ARG A 275 -12.94 18.50 -5.94
CA ARG A 275 -12.57 19.48 -6.96
C ARG A 275 -11.79 18.88 -8.12
N ALA A 276 -10.79 18.05 -7.81
CA ALA A 276 -9.99 17.36 -8.83
C ALA A 276 -10.83 16.43 -9.70
N ALA A 277 -11.79 15.72 -9.11
CA ALA A 277 -12.71 14.85 -9.83
C ALA A 277 -13.59 15.65 -10.83
N VAL A 278 -14.17 16.75 -10.38
CA VAL A 278 -14.98 17.64 -11.23
C VAL A 278 -14.15 18.21 -12.39
N GLU A 279 -12.93 18.66 -12.10
CA GLU A 279 -12.02 19.23 -13.11
C GLU A 279 -11.62 18.15 -14.13
N ALA A 280 -11.27 16.96 -13.70
CA ALA A 280 -10.94 15.83 -14.58
C ALA A 280 -12.13 15.49 -15.51
N LEU A 281 -13.34 15.41 -14.95
CA LEU A 281 -14.53 15.16 -15.78
C LEU A 281 -14.77 16.27 -16.80
N ARG A 282 -14.54 17.53 -16.43
CA ARG A 282 -14.64 18.69 -17.35
C ARG A 282 -13.56 18.69 -18.41
N SER A 283 -12.37 18.21 -18.09
CA SER A 283 -11.22 18.10 -19.03
C SER A 283 -11.26 16.88 -19.97
N GLY A 284 -12.35 16.11 -19.95
CA GLY A 284 -12.58 15.06 -20.93
C GLY A 284 -12.36 13.63 -20.45
N PHE A 285 -12.21 13.38 -19.15
CA PHE A 285 -12.24 12.02 -18.63
C PHE A 285 -13.65 11.44 -18.73
N ASP A 286 -13.73 10.18 -19.15
CA ASP A 286 -14.97 9.40 -19.27
C ASP A 286 -15.25 8.54 -18.04
N PHE A 287 -14.19 8.20 -17.30
CA PHE A 287 -14.25 7.37 -16.12
C PHE A 287 -13.32 7.92 -15.03
N LEU A 288 -13.78 7.91 -13.79
CA LEU A 288 -12.95 8.19 -12.62
C LEU A 288 -13.17 7.13 -11.54
N TYR A 289 -12.07 6.69 -10.97
CA TYR A 289 -12.03 5.94 -9.72
C TYR A 289 -11.50 6.84 -8.61
N ILE A 290 -12.35 7.17 -7.65
CA ILE A 290 -12.02 8.07 -6.55
C ILE A 290 -12.00 7.25 -5.26
N HIS A 291 -10.83 7.17 -4.64
CA HIS A 291 -10.59 6.37 -3.45
C HIS A 291 -10.30 7.25 -2.23
N VAL A 292 -10.94 6.95 -1.11
CA VAL A 292 -10.73 7.59 0.19
C VAL A 292 -10.47 6.52 1.24
N GLU A 293 -9.23 6.42 1.71
CA GLU A 293 -8.75 5.45 2.69
C GLU A 293 -9.11 5.82 4.14
N ALA A 294 -9.36 7.10 4.41
CA ALA A 294 -9.48 7.63 5.76
C ALA A 294 -10.38 6.83 6.72
N PRO A 295 -11.57 6.34 6.34
CA PRO A 295 -12.39 5.53 7.25
C PRO A 295 -11.77 4.17 7.58
N ASP A 296 -10.98 3.59 6.67
CA ASP A 296 -10.27 2.32 6.88
C ASP A 296 -9.15 2.48 7.91
N GLU A 297 -8.29 3.47 7.74
CA GLU A 297 -7.21 3.78 8.68
C GLU A 297 -7.74 4.10 10.08
N CYS A 298 -8.84 4.87 10.18
CA CYS A 298 -9.52 5.10 11.46
C CYS A 298 -10.00 3.77 12.10
N GLY A 299 -10.48 2.84 11.28
CA GLY A 299 -10.87 1.50 11.74
C GLY A 299 -9.68 0.71 12.30
N HIS A 300 -8.55 0.71 11.61
CA HIS A 300 -7.31 0.06 12.05
C HIS A 300 -6.75 0.64 13.36
N HIS A 301 -6.92 1.92 13.59
CA HIS A 301 -6.47 2.60 14.82
C HIS A 301 -7.50 2.60 15.96
N GLY A 302 -8.73 2.12 15.71
CA GLY A 302 -9.82 2.16 16.70
C GLY A 302 -10.39 3.55 16.94
N GLU A 303 -10.22 4.47 15.98
CA GLU A 303 -10.62 5.88 16.02
C GLU A 303 -12.07 6.04 15.50
N ALA A 304 -13.03 5.54 16.29
CA ALA A 304 -14.44 5.47 15.87
C ALA A 304 -15.07 6.82 15.55
N LYS A 305 -14.71 7.88 16.27
CA LYS A 305 -15.25 9.25 16.07
C LYS A 305 -14.71 9.84 14.77
N GLU A 306 -13.44 9.68 14.53
CA GLU A 306 -12.72 10.12 13.34
C GLU A 306 -13.24 9.37 12.09
N LYS A 307 -13.58 8.09 12.25
CA LYS A 307 -14.22 7.28 11.21
C LYS A 307 -15.60 7.84 10.83
N ILE A 308 -16.47 8.10 11.81
CA ILE A 308 -17.78 8.72 11.57
C ILE A 308 -17.61 10.08 10.88
N TRP A 309 -16.73 10.92 11.41
CA TRP A 309 -16.43 12.22 10.82
C TRP A 309 -15.92 12.12 9.38
N SER A 310 -15.03 11.17 9.10
CA SER A 310 -14.51 10.93 7.74
C SER A 310 -15.61 10.55 6.76
N ILE A 311 -16.56 9.70 7.18
CA ILE A 311 -17.74 9.33 6.37
C ILE A 311 -18.59 10.57 6.07
N GLU A 312 -18.83 11.43 7.06
CA GLU A 312 -19.57 12.69 6.87
C GLU A 312 -18.83 13.66 5.91
N GLN A 313 -17.48 13.73 6.00
CA GLN A 313 -16.69 14.56 5.08
C GLN A 313 -16.74 14.06 3.63
N ILE A 314 -16.75 12.74 3.44
CA ILE A 314 -16.93 12.13 2.11
C ILE A 314 -18.24 12.62 1.50
N ASP A 315 -19.32 12.54 2.23
CA ASP A 315 -20.64 12.95 1.77
C ASP A 315 -20.68 14.46 1.47
N GLU A 316 -20.31 15.29 2.45
CA GLU A 316 -20.41 16.74 2.37
C GLU A 316 -19.46 17.38 1.35
N LYS A 317 -18.23 16.85 1.19
CA LYS A 317 -17.16 17.53 0.43
C LYS A 317 -16.87 16.91 -0.93
N ILE A 318 -17.31 15.69 -1.16
CA ILE A 318 -17.00 14.99 -2.42
C ILE A 318 -18.27 14.62 -3.18
N ILE A 319 -19.32 14.12 -2.50
CA ILE A 319 -20.53 13.63 -3.16
C ILE A 319 -21.54 14.75 -3.40
N LEU A 320 -21.79 15.63 -2.43
CA LEU A 320 -22.69 16.79 -2.55
C LEU A 320 -22.04 17.96 -3.28
#